data_a9fe4fbfa8716d04be56db1425d03650
#
_entry.id   a9fe4fbfa8716d04be56db1425d03650
#
_cell.length_a   1.000
_cell.length_b   1.000
_cell.length_c   1.000
_cell.angle_alpha   90.00
_cell.angle_beta   90.00
_cell.angle_gamma   90.00
#
_symmetry.space_group_name_H-M   'P 1'
#
loop_
_entity.id
_entity.type
_entity.pdbx_description
1 polymer ?
#
loop_
_entity_poly.entity_id
_entity_poly.type
_entity_poly.pdbx_seq_one_letter_code
_entity_poly.pdbx_strand_id
1 'polypeptide(L)'
;MTKEAIEGKLRAQLALELGCSPEDFSGEGTVITRPVLPAQRRRFSEKPFFLQMATFGTGAVISAEERLHPWLREWAKEKRGAWLFEQHNFYLLERELRKYGFRMAQTHHMFAPKPERTGIKTDLRVRWLEQEDIAPFYGREEFPNAICSRFHPERPDVLAVVALEGEEIMGMAGCSADTPEMWQIGIDVLPPYRGRGVGKALVALLRDEAFRRGALPYYGTSLSNIASWRVALASGFLPTWVEAEAREAEDGSFEK
;
A
#
# COMPACT_ATOMS: atom_id res chain seq x y z
N MET A 1 -18.08 7.99 -6.43
CA MET A 1 -18.15 6.99 -5.33
C MET A 1 -18.21 7.76 -4.04
N THR A 2 -19.06 7.38 -3.06
CA THR A 2 -19.11 8.06 -1.74
C THR A 2 -17.97 7.61 -0.85
N LYS A 3 -17.72 8.33 0.25
CA LYS A 3 -16.70 7.96 1.25
C LYS A 3 -16.97 6.57 1.84
N GLU A 4 -18.20 6.31 2.21
CA GLU A 4 -18.66 5.04 2.78
C GLU A 4 -18.45 3.87 1.79
N ALA A 5 -18.70 4.10 0.50
CA ALA A 5 -18.49 3.10 -0.54
C ALA A 5 -16.99 2.80 -0.75
N ILE A 6 -16.13 3.81 -0.64
CA ILE A 6 -14.66 3.64 -0.69
C ILE A 6 -14.19 2.80 0.50
N GLU A 7 -14.54 3.21 1.71
CA GLU A 7 -14.16 2.50 2.94
C GLU A 7 -14.72 1.08 2.97
N GLY A 8 -15.96 0.88 2.53
CA GLY A 8 -16.58 -0.44 2.43
C GLY A 8 -15.81 -1.39 1.49
N LYS A 9 -15.41 -0.90 0.31
CA LYS A 9 -14.59 -1.68 -0.64
C LYS A 9 -13.22 -2.05 -0.04
N LEU A 10 -12.55 -1.10 0.63
CA LEU A 10 -11.26 -1.34 1.26
C LEU A 10 -11.34 -2.38 2.38
N ARG A 11 -12.35 -2.26 3.26
CA ARG A 11 -12.57 -3.24 4.35
C ARG A 11 -12.91 -4.62 3.78
N ALA A 12 -13.75 -4.70 2.75
CA ALA A 12 -14.10 -5.96 2.11
C ALA A 12 -12.86 -6.64 1.49
N GLN A 13 -11.99 -5.87 0.82
CA GLN A 13 -10.75 -6.40 0.23
C GLN A 13 -9.79 -6.91 1.32
N LEU A 14 -9.56 -6.13 2.37
CA LEU A 14 -8.68 -6.55 3.47
C LEU A 14 -9.27 -7.73 4.27
N ALA A 15 -10.58 -7.75 4.45
CA ALA A 15 -11.25 -8.88 5.10
C ALA A 15 -11.07 -10.18 4.30
N LEU A 16 -11.21 -10.12 2.98
CA LEU A 16 -10.92 -11.23 2.09
C LEU A 16 -9.47 -11.74 2.25
N GLU A 17 -8.50 -10.81 2.29
CA GLU A 17 -7.06 -11.14 2.36
C GLU A 17 -6.64 -11.68 3.73
N LEU A 18 -7.29 -11.20 4.80
CA LEU A 18 -6.99 -11.60 6.18
C LEU A 18 -7.90 -12.72 6.70
N GLY A 19 -8.85 -13.20 5.90
CA GLY A 19 -9.74 -14.30 6.26
C GLY A 19 -10.71 -13.96 7.41
N CYS A 20 -11.28 -12.74 7.38
CA CYS A 20 -12.20 -12.23 8.41
C CYS A 20 -13.43 -11.58 7.77
N SER A 21 -14.28 -10.96 8.60
CA SER A 21 -15.41 -10.13 8.19
C SER A 21 -15.00 -8.64 8.12
N PRO A 22 -15.57 -7.82 7.21
CA PRO A 22 -15.32 -6.38 7.19
C PRO A 22 -15.64 -5.67 8.52
N GLU A 23 -16.60 -6.18 9.28
CA GLU A 23 -17.02 -5.68 10.59
C GLU A 23 -15.95 -5.87 11.67
N ASP A 24 -15.06 -6.87 11.52
CA ASP A 24 -13.99 -7.17 12.48
C ASP A 24 -12.99 -6.00 12.63
N PHE A 25 -12.93 -5.11 11.66
CA PHE A 25 -12.14 -3.88 11.76
C PHE A 25 -12.81 -2.76 12.56
N SER A 26 -14.10 -2.89 12.90
CA SER A 26 -14.87 -1.83 13.55
C SER A 26 -14.88 -1.91 15.08
N GLY A 27 -14.54 -3.08 15.64
CA GLY A 27 -14.39 -3.28 17.07
C GLY A 27 -13.16 -2.55 17.64
N GLU A 28 -13.00 -2.56 18.95
CA GLU A 28 -11.81 -2.02 19.64
C GLU A 28 -10.71 -3.07 19.87
N GLY A 29 -11.08 -4.35 19.85
CA GLY A 29 -10.20 -5.48 20.12
C GLY A 29 -9.40 -5.96 18.92
N THR A 30 -8.91 -7.20 19.04
CA THR A 30 -8.11 -7.86 18.01
C THR A 30 -8.76 -9.17 17.60
N VAL A 31 -8.96 -9.34 16.30
CA VAL A 31 -9.40 -10.61 15.70
C VAL A 31 -8.16 -11.33 15.15
N ILE A 32 -8.01 -12.61 15.50
CA ILE A 32 -6.89 -13.44 15.03
C ILE A 32 -7.45 -14.52 14.12
N THR A 33 -6.93 -14.59 12.89
CA THR A 33 -7.36 -15.50 11.84
C THR A 33 -6.20 -16.37 11.35
N ARG A 34 -6.52 -17.38 10.54
CA ARG A 34 -5.52 -18.19 9.82
C ARG A 34 -5.17 -17.55 8.49
N PRO A 35 -3.93 -17.75 7.99
CA PRO A 35 -3.54 -17.26 6.68
C PRO A 35 -4.39 -17.91 5.57
N VAL A 36 -4.84 -17.09 4.65
CA VAL A 36 -5.61 -17.49 3.48
C VAL A 36 -4.93 -17.00 2.21
N LEU A 37 -5.26 -17.60 1.06
CA LEU A 37 -4.72 -17.19 -0.25
C LEU A 37 -5.85 -17.10 -1.29
N PRO A 38 -6.83 -16.20 -1.10
CA PRO A 38 -7.96 -16.08 -2.00
C PRO A 38 -7.52 -15.61 -3.40
N ALA A 39 -8.24 -16.04 -4.43
CA ALA A 39 -7.91 -15.70 -5.81
C ALA A 39 -8.00 -14.19 -6.11
N GLN A 40 -8.91 -13.48 -5.42
CA GLN A 40 -9.17 -12.05 -5.60
C GLN A 40 -8.31 -11.14 -4.70
N ARG A 41 -7.28 -11.68 -4.03
CA ARG A 41 -6.35 -10.88 -3.20
C ARG A 41 -5.51 -9.92 -4.05
N ARG A 42 -4.95 -8.90 -3.42
CA ARG A 42 -3.82 -8.15 -3.99
C ARG A 42 -2.60 -9.07 -4.09
N ARG A 43 -1.94 -9.07 -5.24
CA ARG A 43 -0.90 -10.07 -5.59
C ARG A 43 0.50 -9.68 -5.11
N PHE A 44 0.68 -9.48 -3.80
CA PHE A 44 1.99 -9.17 -3.21
C PHE A 44 2.86 -10.39 -2.88
N SER A 45 2.25 -11.58 -2.78
CA SER A 45 2.94 -12.82 -2.49
C SER A 45 2.26 -14.01 -3.17
N GLU A 46 3.06 -14.99 -3.58
CA GLU A 46 2.58 -16.28 -4.11
C GLU A 46 2.20 -17.27 -3.00
N LYS A 47 2.66 -17.01 -1.76
CA LYS A 47 2.38 -17.83 -0.58
C LYS A 47 1.63 -17.00 0.45
N PRO A 48 0.86 -17.64 1.35
CA PRO A 48 0.32 -16.95 2.51
C PRO A 48 1.45 -16.35 3.35
N PHE A 49 1.22 -15.16 3.89
CA PHE A 49 2.16 -14.57 4.84
C PHE A 49 2.18 -15.39 6.14
N PHE A 50 3.34 -15.48 6.77
CA PHE A 50 3.47 -16.07 8.09
C PHE A 50 2.67 -15.28 9.14
N LEU A 51 2.68 -13.95 9.02
CA LEU A 51 1.84 -13.01 9.73
C LEU A 51 1.59 -11.81 8.85
N GLN A 52 0.34 -11.38 8.79
CA GLN A 52 -0.09 -10.12 8.21
C GLN A 52 -1.11 -9.48 9.13
N MET A 53 -1.06 -8.16 9.30
CA MET A 53 -1.97 -7.46 10.18
C MET A 53 -2.39 -6.10 9.61
N ALA A 54 -3.63 -5.71 9.89
CA ALA A 54 -4.16 -4.41 9.45
C ALA A 54 -5.08 -3.79 10.50
N THR A 55 -5.17 -2.46 10.47
CA THR A 55 -6.11 -1.67 11.28
C THR A 55 -6.60 -0.45 10.52
N PHE A 56 -7.85 -0.08 10.75
CA PHE A 56 -8.45 1.20 10.32
C PHE A 56 -8.51 2.24 11.46
N GLY A 57 -7.68 2.07 12.50
CA GLY A 57 -7.55 3.01 13.60
C GLY A 57 -8.38 2.69 14.85
N THR A 58 -9.12 1.58 14.85
CA THR A 58 -9.89 1.08 16.01
C THR A 58 -9.45 -0.34 16.37
N GLY A 59 -10.11 -1.35 15.85
CA GLY A 59 -9.71 -2.75 15.98
C GLY A 59 -8.56 -3.12 15.06
N ALA A 60 -7.99 -4.29 15.28
CA ALA A 60 -7.01 -4.90 14.41
C ALA A 60 -7.40 -6.32 14.01
N VAL A 61 -7.04 -6.72 12.80
CA VAL A 61 -7.09 -8.11 12.38
C VAL A 61 -5.66 -8.58 12.15
N ILE A 62 -5.35 -9.76 12.69
CA ILE A 62 -4.04 -10.42 12.54
C ILE A 62 -4.28 -11.80 11.94
N SER A 63 -3.88 -11.98 10.70
CA SER A 63 -3.82 -13.29 10.05
C SER A 63 -2.43 -13.87 10.26
N ALA A 64 -2.33 -15.01 10.96
CA ALA A 64 -1.05 -15.60 11.33
C ALA A 64 -1.10 -17.12 11.38
N GLU A 65 0.06 -17.75 11.19
CA GLU A 65 0.24 -19.19 11.39
C GLU A 65 -0.26 -19.63 12.77
N GLU A 66 -0.94 -20.78 12.85
CA GLU A 66 -1.64 -21.24 14.05
C GLU A 66 -0.73 -21.36 15.28
N ARG A 67 0.54 -21.72 15.08
CA ARG A 67 1.52 -21.84 16.17
C ARG A 67 1.80 -20.53 16.89
N LEU A 68 1.48 -19.37 16.27
CA LEU A 68 1.57 -18.05 16.91
C LEU A 68 0.31 -17.69 17.71
N HIS A 69 -0.85 -18.31 17.45
CA HIS A 69 -2.12 -17.89 18.00
C HIS A 69 -2.15 -17.84 19.53
N PRO A 70 -1.59 -18.81 20.29
CA PRO A 70 -1.59 -18.74 21.75
C PRO A 70 -0.89 -17.49 22.27
N TRP A 71 0.30 -17.19 21.70
CA TRP A 71 1.07 -16.01 22.07
C TRP A 71 0.38 -14.72 21.64
N LEU A 72 -0.17 -14.66 20.44
CA LEU A 72 -0.88 -13.48 19.92
C LEU A 72 -2.11 -13.14 20.79
N ARG A 73 -2.87 -14.14 21.23
CA ARG A 73 -4.03 -13.91 22.10
C ARG A 73 -3.62 -13.27 23.43
N GLU A 74 -2.55 -13.72 24.04
CA GLU A 74 -2.07 -13.15 25.30
C GLU A 74 -1.44 -11.76 25.08
N TRP A 75 -0.64 -11.60 24.01
CA TRP A 75 -0.03 -10.33 23.66
C TRP A 75 -1.05 -9.23 23.32
N ALA A 76 -2.13 -9.56 22.62
CA ALA A 76 -3.18 -8.63 22.24
C ALA A 76 -4.23 -8.39 23.33
N LYS A 77 -4.25 -9.24 24.38
CA LYS A 77 -5.20 -9.15 25.47
C LYS A 77 -5.15 -7.77 26.15
N GLU A 78 -6.32 -7.22 26.44
CA GLU A 78 -6.48 -5.93 27.11
C GLU A 78 -5.90 -4.71 26.34
N LYS A 79 -5.46 -4.90 25.07
CA LYS A 79 -5.00 -3.82 24.21
C LYS A 79 -6.06 -3.46 23.18
N ARG A 80 -6.17 -2.17 22.89
CA ARG A 80 -6.93 -1.73 21.70
C ARG A 80 -6.15 -2.14 20.46
N GLY A 81 -6.84 -2.71 19.48
CA GLY A 81 -6.20 -3.28 18.29
C GLY A 81 -5.27 -2.33 17.55
N ALA A 82 -5.69 -1.06 17.39
CA ALA A 82 -4.84 -0.05 16.74
C ALA A 82 -3.50 0.20 17.45
N TRP A 83 -3.46 0.08 18.80
CA TRP A 83 -2.23 0.28 19.58
C TRP A 83 -1.21 -0.84 19.42
N LEU A 84 -1.60 -1.97 18.84
CA LEU A 84 -0.64 -3.03 18.49
C LEU A 84 0.37 -2.61 17.44
N PHE A 85 0.08 -1.54 16.69
CA PHE A 85 0.97 -0.98 15.67
C PHE A 85 2.00 0.01 16.22
N GLU A 86 2.01 0.24 17.53
CA GLU A 86 3.01 1.08 18.19
C GLU A 86 4.36 0.36 18.31
N GLN A 87 5.45 1.12 18.24
CA GLN A 87 6.83 0.59 18.17
C GLN A 87 7.15 -0.40 19.29
N HIS A 88 6.74 -0.13 20.54
CA HIS A 88 7.01 -1.02 21.66
C HIS A 88 6.30 -2.39 21.53
N ASN A 89 5.13 -2.43 20.90
CA ASN A 89 4.41 -3.66 20.60
C ASN A 89 5.07 -4.41 19.44
N PHE A 90 5.50 -3.72 18.41
CA PHE A 90 6.26 -4.34 17.31
C PHE A 90 7.58 -4.95 17.80
N TYR A 91 8.26 -4.35 18.76
CA TYR A 91 9.47 -4.93 19.34
C TYR A 91 9.19 -6.30 20.01
N LEU A 92 8.07 -6.43 20.74
CA LEU A 92 7.66 -7.69 21.34
C LEU A 92 7.30 -8.74 20.29
N LEU A 93 6.55 -8.33 19.25
CA LEU A 93 6.16 -9.18 18.14
C LEU A 93 7.40 -9.65 17.35
N GLU A 94 8.33 -8.76 17.06
CA GLU A 94 9.59 -9.08 16.39
C GLU A 94 10.39 -10.16 17.16
N ARG A 95 10.50 -10.04 18.48
CA ARG A 95 11.16 -11.05 19.32
C ARG A 95 10.48 -12.41 19.23
N GLU A 96 9.16 -12.45 19.13
CA GLU A 96 8.44 -13.72 18.99
C GLU A 96 8.65 -14.32 17.60
N LEU A 97 8.51 -13.51 16.54
CA LEU A 97 8.69 -13.94 15.15
C LEU A 97 10.08 -14.53 14.89
N ARG A 98 11.12 -13.98 15.50
CA ARG A 98 12.51 -14.48 15.38
C ARG A 98 12.68 -15.93 15.82
N LYS A 99 11.88 -16.41 16.75
CA LYS A 99 11.91 -17.83 17.18
C LYS A 99 11.52 -18.79 16.05
N TYR A 100 10.85 -18.27 15.03
CA TYR A 100 10.37 -19.01 13.87
C TYR A 100 11.12 -18.68 12.58
N GLY A 101 12.18 -17.86 12.67
CA GLY A 101 12.96 -17.44 11.49
C GLY A 101 12.32 -16.29 10.69
N PHE A 102 11.40 -15.53 11.31
CA PHE A 102 10.74 -14.40 10.69
C PHE A 102 11.08 -13.08 11.39
N ARG A 103 10.91 -11.98 10.67
CA ARG A 103 11.02 -10.60 11.17
C ARG A 103 9.88 -9.75 10.65
N MET A 104 9.59 -8.65 11.31
CA MET A 104 8.67 -7.67 10.76
C MET A 104 9.27 -7.01 9.52
N ALA A 105 8.48 -6.90 8.48
CA ALA A 105 8.78 -6.06 7.34
C ALA A 105 8.41 -4.59 7.64
N GLN A 106 8.57 -3.74 6.64
CA GLN A 106 8.22 -2.33 6.76
C GLN A 106 6.71 -2.14 6.95
N THR A 107 6.34 -1.37 7.97
CA THR A 107 4.95 -0.94 8.15
C THR A 107 4.59 0.13 7.13
N HIS A 108 3.43 -0.01 6.51
CA HIS A 108 2.92 0.94 5.53
C HIS A 108 1.69 1.66 6.05
N HIS A 109 1.71 2.99 5.91
CA HIS A 109 0.52 3.81 6.01
C HIS A 109 -0.12 3.87 4.63
N MET A 110 -1.40 3.54 4.59
CA MET A 110 -2.17 3.40 3.39
C MET A 110 -3.23 4.49 3.32
N PHE A 111 -3.44 5.02 2.12
CA PHE A 111 -4.27 6.18 1.88
C PHE A 111 -5.36 5.84 0.88
N ALA A 112 -6.59 6.18 1.24
CA ALA A 112 -7.74 6.15 0.34
C ALA A 112 -7.94 7.52 -0.33
N PRO A 113 -8.48 7.56 -1.54
CA PRO A 113 -8.80 8.81 -2.21
C PRO A 113 -10.03 9.46 -1.58
N LYS A 114 -10.08 10.80 -1.57
CA LYS A 114 -11.31 11.53 -1.32
C LYS A 114 -12.33 11.25 -2.44
N PRO A 115 -13.64 11.26 -2.16
CA PRO A 115 -14.66 11.03 -3.18
C PRO A 115 -14.62 12.04 -4.33
N GLU A 116 -14.31 13.29 -4.01
CA GLU A 116 -14.29 14.39 -4.96
C GLU A 116 -13.06 14.30 -5.87
N ARG A 117 -13.22 14.70 -7.13
CA ARG A 117 -12.07 14.89 -8.01
C ARG A 117 -11.15 15.96 -7.46
N THR A 118 -9.85 15.82 -7.70
CA THR A 118 -8.87 16.81 -7.25
C THR A 118 -9.09 18.17 -7.91
N GLY A 119 -9.63 18.18 -9.12
CA GLY A 119 -9.77 19.39 -9.93
C GLY A 119 -8.43 20.11 -10.17
N ILE A 120 -7.31 19.39 -10.01
CA ILE A 120 -5.99 19.99 -10.16
C ILE A 120 -5.80 20.49 -11.59
N LYS A 121 -5.44 21.76 -11.70
CA LYS A 121 -4.96 22.35 -12.95
C LYS A 121 -3.44 22.37 -12.89
N THR A 122 -2.80 21.99 -13.98
CA THR A 122 -1.33 21.99 -14.09
C THR A 122 -0.93 22.49 -15.46
N ASP A 123 0.12 23.29 -15.52
CA ASP A 123 0.74 23.73 -16.78
C ASP A 123 1.85 22.78 -17.23
N LEU A 124 2.04 21.66 -16.51
CA LEU A 124 3.01 20.64 -16.89
C LEU A 124 2.59 19.99 -18.23
N ARG A 125 3.52 19.92 -19.17
CA ARG A 125 3.36 19.04 -20.33
C ARG A 125 3.42 17.61 -19.83
N VAL A 126 2.34 16.84 -20.05
CA VAL A 126 2.26 15.44 -19.62
C VAL A 126 2.04 14.52 -20.80
N ARG A 127 2.54 13.28 -20.68
CA ARG A 127 2.27 12.18 -21.61
C ARG A 127 1.75 10.99 -20.81
N TRP A 128 0.61 10.45 -21.24
CA TRP A 128 0.05 9.21 -20.72
C TRP A 128 0.71 8.01 -21.37
N LEU A 129 0.91 6.96 -20.60
CA LEU A 129 1.50 5.70 -21.02
C LEU A 129 0.50 4.60 -20.65
N GLU A 130 -0.03 3.92 -21.63
CA GLU A 130 -0.79 2.69 -21.44
C GLU A 130 0.18 1.51 -21.19
N GLN A 131 -0.35 0.35 -20.83
CA GLN A 131 0.48 -0.80 -20.42
C GLN A 131 1.64 -1.12 -21.40
N GLU A 132 1.39 -1.07 -22.70
CA GLU A 132 2.41 -1.36 -23.72
C GLU A 132 3.50 -0.29 -23.77
N ASP A 133 3.14 0.97 -23.51
CA ASP A 133 4.07 2.11 -23.50
C ASP A 133 4.94 2.13 -22.24
N ILE A 134 4.55 1.41 -21.19
CA ILE A 134 5.32 1.29 -19.93
C ILE A 134 6.51 0.34 -20.10
N ALA A 135 6.41 -0.66 -20.97
CA ALA A 135 7.42 -1.71 -21.15
C ALA A 135 8.87 -1.20 -21.29
N PRO A 136 9.16 -0.11 -22.06
CA PRO A 136 10.52 0.42 -22.20
C PRO A 136 11.11 1.02 -20.91
N PHE A 137 10.31 1.19 -19.88
CA PHE A 137 10.72 1.79 -18.60
C PHE A 137 11.04 0.75 -17.54
N TYR A 138 10.70 -0.52 -17.74
CA TYR A 138 11.03 -1.58 -16.77
C TYR A 138 12.54 -1.70 -16.56
N GLY A 139 12.93 -1.86 -15.30
CA GLY A 139 14.33 -1.98 -14.91
C GLY A 139 15.11 -0.66 -14.85
N ARG A 140 14.48 0.48 -15.14
CA ARG A 140 15.12 1.79 -14.98
C ARG A 140 15.21 2.18 -13.52
N GLU A 141 16.41 2.52 -13.07
CA GLU A 141 16.68 2.92 -11.68
C GLU A 141 16.02 4.25 -11.29
N GLU A 142 15.60 5.06 -12.28
CA GLU A 142 14.98 6.36 -12.06
C GLU A 142 13.53 6.26 -11.55
N PHE A 143 12.84 5.12 -11.78
CA PHE A 143 11.40 4.97 -11.50
C PHE A 143 11.05 3.74 -10.64
N PRO A 144 11.79 3.46 -9.55
CA PRO A 144 11.64 2.22 -8.76
C PRO A 144 10.32 2.15 -7.98
N ASN A 145 9.63 3.28 -7.78
CA ASN A 145 8.37 3.34 -7.06
C ASN A 145 7.17 3.56 -7.99
N ALA A 146 7.36 4.25 -9.11
CA ALA A 146 6.30 4.58 -10.04
C ALA A 146 5.75 3.35 -10.77
N ILE A 147 6.62 2.40 -11.11
CA ILE A 147 6.29 1.16 -11.82
C ILE A 147 7.04 -0.03 -11.22
N CYS A 148 6.59 -1.24 -11.52
CA CYS A 148 7.29 -2.46 -11.15
C CYS A 148 8.66 -2.56 -11.85
N SER A 149 9.59 -3.34 -11.29
CA SER A 149 10.90 -3.56 -11.92
C SER A 149 10.82 -4.37 -13.23
N ARG A 150 9.73 -5.11 -13.40
CA ARG A 150 9.42 -5.93 -14.58
C ARG A 150 7.92 -6.12 -14.71
N PHE A 151 7.47 -6.56 -15.86
CA PHE A 151 6.07 -6.92 -16.06
C PHE A 151 5.65 -8.10 -15.18
N HIS A 152 4.53 -7.94 -14.49
CA HIS A 152 3.87 -8.97 -13.69
C HIS A 152 2.46 -9.21 -14.24
N PRO A 153 2.17 -10.34 -14.87
CA PRO A 153 0.87 -10.57 -15.51
C PRO A 153 -0.31 -10.54 -14.53
N GLU A 154 -0.09 -10.94 -13.29
CA GLU A 154 -1.14 -10.95 -12.24
C GLU A 154 -1.26 -9.62 -11.48
N ARG A 155 -0.32 -8.70 -11.65
CA ARG A 155 -0.28 -7.35 -11.08
C ARG A 155 0.37 -6.40 -12.07
N PRO A 156 -0.20 -6.22 -13.26
CA PRO A 156 0.41 -5.39 -14.30
C PRO A 156 0.38 -3.91 -13.94
N ASP A 157 1.42 -3.19 -14.35
CA ASP A 157 1.35 -1.74 -14.46
C ASP A 157 0.44 -1.40 -15.64
N VAL A 158 -0.72 -0.80 -15.36
CA VAL A 158 -1.78 -0.62 -16.37
C VAL A 158 -1.85 0.78 -16.92
N LEU A 159 -1.32 1.76 -16.21
CA LEU A 159 -1.36 3.16 -16.59
C LEU A 159 -0.22 3.93 -15.92
N ALA A 160 0.41 4.81 -16.66
CA ALA A 160 1.34 5.78 -16.08
C ALA A 160 1.17 7.16 -16.74
N VAL A 161 1.68 8.19 -16.07
CA VAL A 161 1.75 9.54 -16.59
C VAL A 161 3.13 10.13 -16.28
N VAL A 162 3.79 10.71 -17.28
CA VAL A 162 5.08 11.40 -17.14
C VAL A 162 4.91 12.88 -17.34
N ALA A 163 5.64 13.70 -16.57
CA ALA A 163 5.79 15.12 -16.80
C ALA A 163 7.07 15.38 -17.59
N LEU A 164 7.03 16.33 -18.52
CA LEU A 164 8.10 16.63 -19.45
C LEU A 164 8.53 18.10 -19.36
N GLU A 165 9.84 18.33 -19.36
CA GLU A 165 10.46 19.63 -19.64
C GLU A 165 11.24 19.51 -20.95
N GLY A 166 10.71 20.09 -22.04
CA GLY A 166 11.20 19.75 -23.38
C GLY A 166 10.98 18.27 -23.70
N GLU A 167 12.04 17.53 -23.94
CA GLU A 167 12.00 16.06 -24.15
C GLU A 167 12.44 15.27 -22.91
N GLU A 168 12.89 15.94 -21.86
CA GLU A 168 13.34 15.29 -20.63
C GLU A 168 12.17 14.95 -19.70
N ILE A 169 12.23 13.76 -19.07
CA ILE A 169 11.25 13.34 -18.08
C ILE A 169 11.59 13.95 -16.73
N MET A 170 10.65 14.69 -16.16
CA MET A 170 10.76 15.28 -14.83
C MET A 170 10.42 14.29 -13.73
N GLY A 171 9.49 13.38 -14.00
CA GLY A 171 9.00 12.36 -13.08
C GLY A 171 7.90 11.54 -13.71
N MET A 172 7.57 10.43 -13.07
CA MET A 172 6.56 9.47 -13.49
C MET A 172 5.70 9.06 -12.30
N ALA A 173 4.37 9.04 -12.47
CA ALA A 173 3.47 8.32 -11.60
C ALA A 173 2.87 7.14 -12.37
N GLY A 174 2.76 5.98 -11.75
CA GLY A 174 2.21 4.77 -12.34
C GLY A 174 1.20 4.08 -11.44
N CYS A 175 0.36 3.26 -12.03
CA CYS A 175 -0.60 2.39 -11.35
C CYS A 175 -0.32 0.92 -11.65
N SER A 176 -0.16 0.10 -10.62
CA SER A 176 -0.31 -1.35 -10.74
C SER A 176 -1.74 -1.78 -10.42
N ALA A 177 -2.31 -2.66 -11.24
CA ALA A 177 -3.61 -3.28 -10.95
C ALA A 177 -3.39 -4.45 -9.98
N ASP A 178 -3.41 -4.17 -8.67
CA ASP A 178 -3.21 -5.19 -7.64
C ASP A 178 -4.42 -6.12 -7.52
N THR A 179 -5.60 -5.62 -7.89
CA THR A 179 -6.79 -6.36 -8.30
C THR A 179 -7.44 -5.62 -9.48
N PRO A 180 -8.41 -6.23 -10.18
CA PRO A 180 -9.12 -5.51 -11.25
C PRO A 180 -9.75 -4.18 -10.82
N GLU A 181 -10.17 -4.08 -9.55
CA GLU A 181 -10.84 -2.89 -9.01
C GLU A 181 -9.95 -1.99 -8.15
N MET A 182 -8.78 -2.42 -7.71
CA MET A 182 -7.89 -1.65 -6.84
C MET A 182 -6.52 -1.45 -7.48
N TRP A 183 -6.18 -0.19 -7.72
CA TRP A 183 -4.93 0.21 -8.37
C TRP A 183 -4.03 0.98 -7.42
N GLN A 184 -2.84 0.46 -7.14
CA GLN A 184 -1.84 1.14 -6.32
C GLN A 184 -1.10 2.19 -7.13
N ILE A 185 -1.01 3.41 -6.59
CA ILE A 185 -0.25 4.50 -7.21
C ILE A 185 1.12 4.61 -6.57
N GLY A 186 2.15 4.62 -7.44
CA GLY A 186 3.53 4.97 -7.11
C GLY A 186 3.98 6.23 -7.83
N ILE A 187 5.07 6.85 -7.35
CA ILE A 187 5.60 8.11 -7.88
C ILE A 187 7.11 8.21 -7.71
N ASP A 188 7.78 8.65 -8.76
CA ASP A 188 9.17 9.10 -8.72
C ASP A 188 9.30 10.46 -9.39
N VAL A 189 9.99 11.39 -8.74
CA VAL A 189 10.35 12.69 -9.29
C VAL A 189 11.86 12.79 -9.28
N LEU A 190 12.44 13.04 -10.45
CA LEU A 190 13.89 13.15 -10.61
C LEU A 190 14.44 14.33 -9.79
N PRO A 191 15.65 14.19 -9.23
CA PRO A 191 16.20 15.16 -8.27
C PRO A 191 16.11 16.63 -8.69
N PRO A 192 16.44 17.02 -9.96
CA PRO A 192 16.39 18.42 -10.39
C PRO A 192 14.98 19.03 -10.38
N TYR A 193 13.92 18.19 -10.36
CA TYR A 193 12.53 18.63 -10.50
C TYR A 193 11.73 18.52 -9.20
N ARG A 194 12.38 18.08 -8.10
CA ARG A 194 11.76 18.00 -6.79
C ARG A 194 11.42 19.38 -6.24
N GLY A 195 10.38 19.46 -5.39
CA GLY A 195 9.91 20.73 -4.83
C GLY A 195 9.09 21.62 -5.78
N ARG A 196 8.99 21.29 -7.06
CA ARG A 196 8.28 22.06 -8.10
C ARG A 196 6.80 21.64 -8.28
N GLY A 197 6.26 20.82 -7.40
CA GLY A 197 4.86 20.35 -7.46
C GLY A 197 4.60 19.20 -8.44
N VAL A 198 5.62 18.70 -9.14
CA VAL A 198 5.51 17.62 -10.15
C VAL A 198 4.82 16.39 -9.58
N GLY A 199 5.29 15.85 -8.45
CA GLY A 199 4.72 14.65 -7.84
C GLY A 199 3.25 14.81 -7.47
N LYS A 200 2.87 15.96 -6.88
CA LYS A 200 1.47 16.28 -6.58
C LYS A 200 0.60 16.27 -7.85
N ALA A 201 1.08 16.91 -8.90
CA ALA A 201 0.31 17.02 -10.14
C ALA A 201 0.10 15.64 -10.79
N LEU A 202 1.17 14.84 -10.93
CA LEU A 202 1.11 13.52 -11.56
C LEU A 202 0.21 12.55 -10.78
N VAL A 203 0.37 12.48 -9.45
CA VAL A 203 -0.45 11.60 -8.60
C VAL A 203 -1.92 12.01 -8.63
N ALA A 204 -2.22 13.31 -8.62
CA ALA A 204 -3.61 13.79 -8.70
C ALA A 204 -4.26 13.47 -10.06
N LEU A 205 -3.53 13.66 -11.16
CA LEU A 205 -4.00 13.31 -12.51
C LEU A 205 -4.29 11.80 -12.61
N LEU A 206 -3.33 10.98 -12.17
CA LEU A 206 -3.44 9.53 -12.23
C LEU A 206 -4.59 8.99 -11.36
N ARG A 207 -4.75 9.55 -10.16
CA ARG A 207 -5.88 9.25 -9.27
C ARG A 207 -7.23 9.51 -9.95
N ASP A 208 -7.38 10.68 -10.54
CA ASP A 208 -8.65 11.07 -11.17
C ASP A 208 -8.94 10.24 -12.44
N GLU A 209 -7.89 9.83 -13.16
CA GLU A 209 -8.02 8.96 -14.34
C GLU A 209 -8.33 7.50 -13.93
N ALA A 210 -7.74 6.98 -12.87
CA ALA A 210 -8.07 5.65 -12.33
C ALA A 210 -9.56 5.59 -11.93
N PHE A 211 -10.07 6.62 -11.25
CA PHE A 211 -11.49 6.71 -10.95
C PHE A 211 -12.36 6.77 -12.22
N ARG A 212 -11.96 7.52 -13.23
CA ARG A 212 -12.68 7.60 -14.51
C ARG A 212 -12.76 6.23 -15.19
N ARG A 213 -11.75 5.39 -15.02
CA ARG A 213 -11.70 4.01 -15.53
C ARG A 213 -12.44 3.00 -14.63
N GLY A 214 -13.03 3.43 -13.53
CA GLY A 214 -13.81 2.60 -12.62
C GLY A 214 -13.00 1.89 -11.54
N ALA A 215 -11.69 2.11 -11.49
CA ALA A 215 -10.84 1.54 -10.45
C ALA A 215 -10.84 2.42 -9.19
N LEU A 216 -10.59 1.81 -8.03
CA LEU A 216 -10.32 2.48 -6.77
C LEU A 216 -8.80 2.68 -6.63
N PRO A 217 -8.28 3.90 -6.87
CA PRO A 217 -6.87 4.16 -6.64
C PRO A 217 -6.56 4.19 -5.15
N TYR A 218 -5.41 3.69 -4.76
CA TYR A 218 -4.92 3.83 -3.40
C TYR A 218 -3.41 4.10 -3.40
N TYR A 219 -2.90 4.57 -2.27
CA TYR A 219 -1.51 4.98 -2.15
C TYR A 219 -0.92 4.42 -0.86
N GLY A 220 0.31 3.95 -0.90
CA GLY A 220 1.02 3.41 0.26
C GLY A 220 2.38 4.05 0.43
N THR A 221 2.80 4.25 1.69
CA THR A 221 4.14 4.75 1.98
C THR A 221 4.61 4.33 3.36
N SER A 222 5.91 4.23 3.53
CA SER A 222 6.50 4.00 4.84
C SER A 222 6.30 5.18 5.79
N LEU A 223 6.31 4.87 7.09
CA LEU A 223 6.08 5.84 8.17
C LEU A 223 6.99 7.07 8.08
N SER A 224 8.27 6.88 7.77
CA SER A 224 9.28 7.96 7.75
C SER A 224 9.36 8.72 6.43
N ASN A 225 8.66 8.30 5.39
CA ASN A 225 8.70 8.97 4.08
C ASN A 225 7.75 10.18 4.04
N ILE A 226 8.12 11.24 4.77
CA ILE A 226 7.34 12.47 4.90
C ILE A 226 7.08 13.15 3.55
N ALA A 227 8.02 13.04 2.60
CA ALA A 227 7.84 13.61 1.27
C ALA A 227 6.66 12.93 0.54
N SER A 228 6.61 11.61 0.56
CA SER A 228 5.53 10.81 -0.01
C SER A 228 4.18 11.07 0.68
N TRP A 229 4.16 11.20 2.02
CA TRP A 229 2.99 11.60 2.79
C TRP A 229 2.40 12.92 2.29
N ARG A 230 3.26 13.95 2.13
CA ARG A 230 2.84 15.27 1.63
C ARG A 230 2.27 15.19 0.22
N VAL A 231 2.85 14.36 -0.65
CA VAL A 231 2.33 14.13 -2.00
C VAL A 231 0.94 13.50 -1.91
N ALA A 232 0.75 12.43 -1.15
CA ALA A 232 -0.54 11.77 -0.99
C ALA A 232 -1.64 12.75 -0.53
N LEU A 233 -1.40 13.47 0.57
CA LEU A 233 -2.35 14.46 1.11
C LEU A 233 -2.68 15.57 0.11
N ALA A 234 -1.65 16.12 -0.55
CA ALA A 234 -1.82 17.20 -1.52
C ALA A 234 -2.51 16.76 -2.81
N SER A 235 -2.51 15.46 -3.11
CA SER A 235 -3.14 14.84 -4.28
C SER A 235 -4.55 14.29 -3.97
N GLY A 236 -5.13 14.66 -2.82
CA GLY A 236 -6.50 14.30 -2.48
C GLY A 236 -6.67 12.89 -1.91
N PHE A 237 -5.64 12.34 -1.29
CA PHE A 237 -5.73 11.12 -0.48
C PHE A 237 -5.82 11.44 1.01
N LEU A 238 -6.34 10.50 1.80
CA LEU A 238 -6.41 10.56 3.26
C LEU A 238 -5.82 9.29 3.86
N PRO A 239 -5.07 9.38 4.98
CA PRO A 239 -4.66 8.21 5.74
C PRO A 239 -5.92 7.44 6.16
N THR A 240 -5.94 6.14 5.89
CA THR A 240 -7.17 5.34 6.06
C THR A 240 -6.92 4.06 6.83
N TRP A 241 -5.82 3.35 6.53
CA TRP A 241 -5.45 2.14 7.25
C TRP A 241 -3.94 1.99 7.36
N VAL A 242 -3.53 1.11 8.24
CA VAL A 242 -2.13 0.68 8.40
C VAL A 242 -2.07 -0.82 8.18
N GLU A 243 -1.07 -1.30 7.48
CA GLU A 243 -0.79 -2.72 7.33
C GLU A 243 0.68 -3.02 7.59
N ALA A 244 0.93 -4.22 8.09
CA ALA A 244 2.27 -4.74 8.34
C ALA A 244 2.29 -6.26 8.11
N GLU A 245 3.45 -6.79 7.75
CA GLU A 245 3.63 -8.21 7.47
C GLU A 245 4.96 -8.71 8.01
N ALA A 246 5.04 -10.00 8.26
CA ALA A 246 6.29 -10.68 8.55
C ALA A 246 6.89 -11.28 7.28
N ARG A 247 8.21 -11.22 7.16
CA ARG A 247 9.01 -11.85 6.11
C ARG A 247 10.06 -12.77 6.73
N GLU A 248 10.52 -13.75 5.95
CA GLU A 248 11.65 -14.57 6.34
C GLU A 248 12.85 -13.66 6.68
N ALA A 249 13.53 -13.98 7.77
CA ALA A 249 14.76 -13.30 8.10
C ALA A 249 15.87 -13.82 7.17
N GLU A 250 16.55 -12.90 6.49
CA GLU A 250 17.73 -13.27 5.71
C GLU A 250 18.85 -13.73 6.65
N ASP A 251 19.55 -14.80 6.29
CA ASP A 251 20.73 -15.27 7.02
C ASP A 251 21.75 -14.12 7.15
N GLY A 252 22.09 -13.74 8.37
CA GLY A 252 23.00 -12.62 8.67
C GLY A 252 22.32 -11.28 9.01
N SER A 253 20.99 -11.16 8.96
CA SER A 253 20.27 -9.93 9.34
C SER A 253 20.20 -9.69 10.86
N PHE A 254 20.82 -10.57 11.68
CA PHE A 254 20.79 -10.51 13.14
C PHE A 254 22.08 -9.94 13.77
N GLU A 255 23.09 -9.65 12.97
CA GLU A 255 24.42 -9.18 13.44
C GLU A 255 24.74 -7.76 12.94
N LYS A 256 23.82 -6.80 13.09
CA LYS A 256 24.22 -5.37 13.01
C LYS A 256 23.34 -4.51 13.91
#